data_53089bc0bde3164308590f27de64ba40
#
_entry.id   53089bc0bde3164308590f27de64ba40
#
_cell.length_a   1.000
_cell.length_b   1.000
_cell.length_c   1.000
_cell.angle_alpha   90.00
_cell.angle_beta   90.00
_cell.angle_gamma   90.00
#
_symmetry.space_group_name_H-M   'P 1'
#
loop_
_entity.id
_entity.type
_entity.pdbx_description
1 polymer ?
#
loop_
_entity_poly.entity_id
_entity_poly.type
_entity_poly.pdbx_seq_one_letter_code
_entity_poly.pdbx_strand_id
1 'polypeptide(L)'
;MANDKQITVEFYFDYSCPWTYLGYKRLIQTTTRTASLIVWKPINLEIVSKALNKPKKESPEYIANYKKKDLQDWASYCSLDIKEHKNLDHRVSLKASRGAFFALSEDKIVDYSSEVFKAFFTDLADISDDQILINIAEKLDMDIEAFAESIQNDLQDQIIKSNCEELISKGGYGSPTMVVDKQLFFGNDRMNLVEFAIGQASGKVLVLPGQHDA
;
A
#
# COMPACT_ATOMS: atom_id res chain seq x y z
N MET A 1 -27.35 2.60 23.58
CA MET A 1 -26.83 3.03 22.29
C MET A 1 -25.44 2.44 22.19
N ALA A 2 -25.23 1.50 21.28
CA ALA A 2 -23.90 0.94 21.06
C ALA A 2 -23.01 2.10 20.57
N ASN A 3 -21.91 2.34 21.27
CA ASN A 3 -20.90 3.30 20.86
C ASN A 3 -20.31 2.74 19.55
N ASP A 4 -20.71 3.27 18.41
CA ASP A 4 -20.21 2.83 17.09
C ASP A 4 -18.73 3.24 17.00
N LYS A 5 -17.86 2.40 17.59
CA LYS A 5 -16.41 2.63 17.55
C LYS A 5 -15.94 2.59 16.11
N GLN A 6 -15.53 3.72 15.59
CA GLN A 6 -14.91 3.81 14.28
C GLN A 6 -13.67 2.90 14.23
N ILE A 7 -13.71 1.87 13.40
CA ILE A 7 -12.59 0.95 13.23
C ILE A 7 -11.58 1.54 12.25
N THR A 8 -10.31 1.47 12.61
CA THR A 8 -9.21 1.89 11.76
C THR A 8 -8.38 0.69 11.30
N VAL A 9 -7.89 0.75 10.07
CA VAL A 9 -6.94 -0.17 9.49
C VAL A 9 -5.66 0.59 9.21
N GLU A 10 -4.59 0.32 9.93
CA GLU A 10 -3.28 0.86 9.59
C GLU A 10 -2.79 0.13 8.33
N PHE A 11 -2.41 0.88 7.31
CA PHE A 11 -1.95 0.34 6.04
C PHE A 11 -0.50 0.75 5.78
N TYR A 12 0.42 -0.19 5.97
CA TYR A 12 1.84 -0.03 5.68
C TYR A 12 2.10 -0.41 4.22
N PHE A 13 2.49 0.57 3.41
CA PHE A 13 2.56 0.42 1.96
C PHE A 13 3.80 1.05 1.35
N ASP A 14 4.26 0.49 0.24
CA ASP A 14 5.34 1.01 -0.60
C ASP A 14 4.89 0.99 -2.06
N TYR A 15 4.98 2.12 -2.74
CA TYR A 15 4.56 2.25 -4.14
C TYR A 15 5.38 1.40 -5.11
N SER A 16 6.57 0.95 -4.73
CA SER A 16 7.40 0.06 -5.55
C SER A 16 7.06 -1.42 -5.40
N CYS A 17 6.07 -1.78 -4.57
CA CYS A 17 5.68 -3.17 -4.34
C CYS A 17 4.42 -3.55 -5.14
N PRO A 18 4.50 -4.51 -6.09
CA PRO A 18 3.35 -4.91 -6.89
C PRO A 18 2.25 -5.58 -6.05
N TRP A 19 2.63 -6.30 -5.00
CA TRP A 19 1.69 -6.88 -4.05
C TRP A 19 0.91 -5.82 -3.27
N THR A 20 1.53 -4.64 -3.07
CA THR A 20 0.85 -3.49 -2.47
C THR A 20 -0.21 -2.93 -3.39
N TYR A 21 0.06 -2.82 -4.68
CA TYR A 21 -0.93 -2.36 -5.66
C TYR A 21 -2.18 -3.26 -5.67
N LEU A 22 -1.99 -4.58 -5.67
CA LEU A 22 -3.08 -5.55 -5.54
C LEU A 22 -3.84 -5.38 -4.21
N GLY A 23 -3.10 -5.32 -3.10
CA GLY A 23 -3.66 -5.17 -1.76
C GLY A 23 -4.39 -3.84 -1.57
N TYR A 24 -3.86 -2.76 -2.11
CA TYR A 24 -4.45 -1.42 -2.07
C TYR A 24 -5.88 -1.40 -2.64
N LYS A 25 -6.07 -1.88 -3.88
CA LYS A 25 -7.39 -1.89 -4.53
C LYS A 25 -8.42 -2.67 -3.70
N ARG A 26 -8.02 -3.82 -3.18
CA ARG A 26 -8.87 -4.67 -2.34
C ARG A 26 -9.14 -4.05 -0.97
N LEU A 27 -8.16 -3.37 -0.38
CA LEU A 27 -8.32 -2.68 0.89
C LEU A 27 -9.35 -1.55 0.78
N ILE A 28 -9.29 -0.70 -0.26
CA ILE A 28 -10.28 0.36 -0.49
C ILE A 28 -11.69 -0.23 -0.56
N GLN A 29 -11.89 -1.32 -1.31
CA GLN A 29 -13.19 -2.00 -1.38
C GLN A 29 -13.66 -2.51 -0.02
N THR A 30 -12.75 -3.12 0.76
CA THR A 30 -13.05 -3.67 2.07
C THR A 30 -13.42 -2.56 3.06
N THR A 31 -12.62 -1.50 3.14
CA THR A 31 -12.87 -0.39 4.10
C THR A 31 -14.12 0.41 3.72
N THR A 32 -14.42 0.58 2.44
CA THR A 32 -15.68 1.19 1.98
C THR A 32 -16.88 0.35 2.42
N ARG A 33 -16.85 -0.98 2.19
CA ARG A 33 -17.94 -1.89 2.58
C ARG A 33 -18.15 -1.96 4.08
N THR A 34 -17.08 -1.90 4.86
CA THR A 34 -17.13 -2.02 6.33
C THR A 34 -17.25 -0.67 7.03
N ALA A 35 -17.28 0.45 6.30
CA ALA A 35 -17.23 1.81 6.84
C ALA A 35 -16.05 2.04 7.81
N SER A 36 -14.90 1.43 7.52
CA SER A 36 -13.66 1.58 8.30
C SER A 36 -12.78 2.69 7.72
N LEU A 37 -11.92 3.28 8.54
CA LEU A 37 -10.95 4.28 8.11
C LEU A 37 -9.58 3.64 7.85
N ILE A 38 -8.86 4.17 6.88
CA ILE A 38 -7.47 3.80 6.63
C ILE A 38 -6.55 4.83 7.29
N VAL A 39 -5.61 4.34 8.11
CA VAL A 39 -4.47 5.12 8.58
C VAL A 39 -3.30 4.81 7.65
N TRP A 40 -2.99 5.77 6.78
CA TRP A 40 -1.98 5.62 5.74
C TRP A 40 -0.57 5.70 6.32
N LYS A 41 0.22 4.66 6.12
CA LYS A 41 1.58 4.49 6.64
C LYS A 41 2.54 4.20 5.49
N PRO A 42 2.97 5.20 4.70
CA PRO A 42 4.02 4.97 3.71
C PRO A 42 5.28 4.43 4.38
N ILE A 43 5.85 3.38 3.84
CA ILE A 43 7.13 2.80 4.24
C ILE A 43 8.06 2.72 3.03
N ASN A 44 9.33 2.39 3.27
CA ASN A 44 10.27 2.06 2.21
C ASN A 44 10.87 0.67 2.45
N LEU A 45 10.69 -0.24 1.48
CA LEU A 45 11.13 -1.64 1.59
C LEU A 45 12.65 -1.80 1.67
N GLU A 46 13.42 -0.85 1.14
CA GLU A 46 14.88 -0.84 1.31
C GLU A 46 15.26 -0.61 2.78
N ILE A 47 14.59 0.34 3.46
CA ILE A 47 14.80 0.62 4.89
C ILE A 47 14.42 -0.61 5.73
N VAL A 48 13.23 -1.19 5.49
CA VAL A 48 12.75 -2.40 6.20
C VAL A 48 13.71 -3.57 5.99
N SER A 49 14.15 -3.80 4.75
CA SER A 49 15.06 -4.91 4.40
C SER A 49 16.41 -4.77 5.09
N LYS A 50 16.97 -3.55 5.12
CA LYS A 50 18.24 -3.25 5.82
C LYS A 50 18.11 -3.46 7.33
N ALA A 51 17.06 -2.92 7.95
CA ALA A 51 16.85 -3.05 9.39
C ALA A 51 16.68 -4.50 9.85
N LEU A 52 16.09 -5.35 9.01
CA LEU A 52 15.91 -6.78 9.29
C LEU A 52 17.09 -7.65 8.84
N ASN A 53 18.18 -7.05 8.32
CA ASN A 53 19.32 -7.79 7.76
C ASN A 53 18.90 -8.87 6.76
N LYS A 54 17.87 -8.61 5.94
CA LYS A 54 17.39 -9.58 4.96
C LYS A 54 18.42 -9.75 3.84
N PRO A 55 18.93 -10.97 3.62
CA PRO A 55 19.87 -11.20 2.53
C PRO A 55 19.14 -11.04 1.18
N LYS A 56 19.78 -10.32 0.24
CA LYS A 56 19.38 -10.35 -1.17
C LYS A 56 19.74 -11.74 -1.72
N LYS A 57 18.84 -12.71 -1.54
CA LYS A 57 19.04 -14.06 -2.04
C LYS A 57 18.24 -14.24 -3.31
N GLU A 58 18.92 -14.60 -4.40
CA GLU A 58 18.24 -15.00 -5.62
C GLU A 58 17.44 -16.27 -5.37
N SER A 59 16.20 -16.26 -5.87
CA SER A 59 15.37 -17.46 -5.80
C SER A 59 15.78 -18.43 -6.90
N PRO A 60 15.79 -19.75 -6.65
CA PRO A 60 15.90 -20.73 -7.74
C PRO A 60 14.88 -20.44 -8.86
N GLU A 61 15.26 -20.75 -10.09
CA GLU A 61 14.48 -20.41 -11.29
C GLU A 61 13.00 -20.85 -11.19
N TYR A 62 12.76 -22.07 -10.73
CA TYR A 62 11.39 -22.59 -10.60
C TYR A 62 10.56 -21.79 -9.58
N ILE A 63 11.18 -21.27 -8.51
CA ILE A 63 10.51 -20.38 -7.54
C ILE A 63 10.26 -19.01 -8.16
N ALA A 64 11.23 -18.47 -8.91
CA ALA A 64 11.09 -17.19 -9.60
C ALA A 64 9.94 -17.24 -10.62
N ASN A 65 9.87 -18.32 -11.41
CA ASN A 65 8.81 -18.54 -12.39
C ASN A 65 7.43 -18.66 -11.73
N TYR A 66 7.33 -19.37 -10.59
CA TYR A 66 6.08 -19.44 -9.85
C TYR A 66 5.65 -18.08 -9.29
N LYS A 67 6.57 -17.33 -8.69
CA LYS A 67 6.28 -15.98 -8.17
C LYS A 67 5.77 -15.03 -9.26
N LYS A 68 6.36 -15.12 -10.46
CA LYS A 68 5.91 -14.34 -11.60
C LYS A 68 4.50 -14.72 -12.04
N LYS A 69 4.23 -16.02 -12.15
CA LYS A 69 2.90 -16.54 -12.46
C LYS A 69 1.87 -16.11 -11.42
N ASP A 70 2.19 -16.29 -10.14
CA ASP A 70 1.31 -15.93 -9.02
C ASP A 70 0.94 -14.45 -9.04
N LEU A 71 1.91 -13.56 -9.31
CA LEU A 71 1.65 -12.14 -9.49
C LEU A 71 0.67 -11.86 -10.63
N GLN A 72 0.82 -12.53 -11.77
CA GLN A 72 -0.05 -12.36 -12.93
C GLN A 72 -1.46 -12.94 -12.70
N ASP A 73 -1.57 -14.06 -12.01
CA ASP A 73 -2.86 -14.63 -11.61
C ASP A 73 -3.63 -13.65 -10.71
N TRP A 74 -2.96 -13.07 -9.71
CA TRP A 74 -3.55 -12.07 -8.84
C TRP A 74 -3.88 -10.76 -9.57
N ALA A 75 -3.04 -10.31 -10.49
CA ALA A 75 -3.31 -9.13 -11.31
C ALA A 75 -4.57 -9.33 -12.16
N SER A 76 -4.70 -10.51 -12.79
CA SER A 76 -5.88 -10.88 -13.57
C SER A 76 -7.14 -10.95 -12.68
N TYR A 77 -7.04 -11.56 -11.51
CA TYR A 77 -8.14 -11.63 -10.54
C TYR A 77 -8.61 -10.25 -10.08
N CYS A 78 -7.67 -9.31 -9.88
CA CYS A 78 -7.97 -7.93 -9.49
C CYS A 78 -8.32 -7.01 -10.67
N SER A 79 -8.30 -7.51 -11.92
CA SER A 79 -8.46 -6.72 -13.14
C SER A 79 -7.48 -5.54 -13.20
N LEU A 80 -6.20 -5.83 -12.95
CA LEU A 80 -5.08 -4.89 -13.01
C LEU A 80 -4.07 -5.35 -14.06
N ASP A 81 -3.51 -4.39 -14.80
CA ASP A 81 -2.37 -4.63 -15.71
C ASP A 81 -1.07 -4.30 -14.96
N ILE A 82 -0.38 -5.33 -14.50
CA ILE A 82 0.88 -5.21 -13.78
C ILE A 82 2.02 -5.69 -14.67
N LYS A 83 2.86 -4.77 -15.08
CA LYS A 83 4.10 -5.04 -15.82
C LYS A 83 5.29 -5.11 -14.86
N GLU A 84 6.28 -5.90 -15.24
CA GLU A 84 7.45 -6.18 -14.42
C GLU A 84 8.55 -5.15 -14.69
N HIS A 85 9.09 -4.55 -13.63
CA HIS A 85 10.30 -3.73 -13.71
C HIS A 85 11.54 -4.62 -13.71
N LYS A 86 12.43 -4.47 -14.70
CA LYS A 86 13.62 -5.32 -14.85
C LYS A 86 14.65 -5.16 -13.73
N ASN A 87 14.77 -3.98 -13.15
CA ASN A 87 15.75 -3.66 -12.09
C ASN A 87 15.08 -2.79 -11.03
N LEU A 88 14.20 -3.40 -10.24
CA LEU A 88 13.46 -2.68 -9.23
C LEU A 88 14.34 -2.22 -8.07
N ASP A 89 14.46 -0.91 -7.92
CA ASP A 89 15.05 -0.26 -6.75
C ASP A 89 13.95 0.40 -5.92
N HIS A 90 13.75 -0.05 -4.68
CA HIS A 90 12.69 0.49 -3.82
C HIS A 90 12.90 1.96 -3.43
N ARG A 91 14.07 2.56 -3.69
CA ARG A 91 14.28 4.00 -3.49
C ARG A 91 13.45 4.86 -4.46
N VAL A 92 13.05 4.30 -5.60
CA VAL A 92 12.19 4.98 -6.59
C VAL A 92 10.88 5.50 -5.99
N SER A 93 10.38 4.89 -4.91
CA SER A 93 9.11 5.25 -4.29
C SER A 93 9.17 6.40 -3.28
N LEU A 94 10.36 6.90 -2.89
CA LEU A 94 10.49 7.88 -1.81
C LEU A 94 9.75 9.20 -2.11
N LYS A 95 9.95 9.77 -3.30
CA LYS A 95 9.26 11.03 -3.67
C LYS A 95 7.75 10.83 -3.77
N ALA A 96 7.30 9.73 -4.36
CA ALA A 96 5.88 9.39 -4.41
C ALA A 96 5.29 9.24 -3.00
N SER A 97 6.05 8.67 -2.05
CA SER A 97 5.65 8.56 -0.64
C SER A 97 5.56 9.92 0.06
N ARG A 98 6.44 10.87 -0.27
CA ARG A 98 6.33 12.25 0.22
C ARG A 98 5.07 12.93 -0.33
N GLY A 99 4.80 12.79 -1.63
CA GLY A 99 3.56 13.27 -2.25
C GLY A 99 2.29 12.65 -1.65
N ALA A 100 2.37 11.42 -1.12
CA ALA A 100 1.24 10.80 -0.43
C ALA A 100 0.82 11.55 0.85
N PHE A 101 1.76 12.13 1.60
CA PHE A 101 1.41 12.97 2.76
C PHE A 101 0.69 14.24 2.36
N PHE A 102 1.12 14.87 1.26
CA PHE A 102 0.43 16.03 0.71
C PHE A 102 -0.99 15.65 0.22
N ALA A 103 -1.10 14.58 -0.56
CA ALA A 103 -2.38 14.08 -1.03
C ALA A 103 -3.34 13.71 0.12
N LEU A 104 -2.80 13.22 1.24
CA LEU A 104 -3.58 12.94 2.44
C LEU A 104 -4.12 14.22 3.08
N SER A 105 -3.35 15.31 3.11
CA SER A 105 -3.79 16.60 3.66
C SER A 105 -4.89 17.26 2.81
N GLU A 106 -5.00 16.88 1.53
CA GLU A 106 -6.02 17.35 0.59
C GLU A 106 -7.19 16.37 0.38
N ASP A 107 -7.29 15.31 1.21
CA ASP A 107 -8.29 14.25 1.06
C ASP A 107 -8.24 13.51 -0.30
N LYS A 108 -7.10 13.56 -0.99
CA LYS A 108 -6.89 12.98 -2.34
C LYS A 108 -6.00 11.72 -2.35
N ILE A 109 -5.65 11.19 -1.19
CA ILE A 109 -4.70 10.07 -1.06
C ILE A 109 -5.13 8.82 -1.85
N VAL A 110 -6.42 8.53 -1.93
CA VAL A 110 -6.95 7.36 -2.65
C VAL A 110 -6.71 7.52 -4.15
N ASP A 111 -7.06 8.64 -4.73
CA ASP A 111 -6.89 8.87 -6.17
C ASP A 111 -5.41 9.01 -6.52
N TYR A 112 -4.64 9.73 -5.70
CA TYR A 112 -3.19 9.87 -5.85
C TYR A 112 -2.50 8.50 -5.86
N SER A 113 -2.79 7.65 -4.87
CA SER A 113 -2.18 6.32 -4.79
C SER A 113 -2.55 5.46 -6.00
N SER A 114 -3.79 5.56 -6.49
CA SER A 114 -4.24 4.84 -7.68
C SER A 114 -3.42 5.24 -8.92
N GLU A 115 -3.24 6.56 -9.13
CA GLU A 115 -2.49 7.08 -10.27
C GLU A 115 -0.99 6.75 -10.17
N VAL A 116 -0.39 6.84 -8.98
CA VAL A 116 1.03 6.48 -8.77
C VAL A 116 1.26 4.99 -9.04
N PHE A 117 0.43 4.09 -8.51
CA PHE A 117 0.55 2.66 -8.80
C PHE A 117 0.36 2.35 -10.29
N LYS A 118 -0.62 2.99 -10.93
CA LYS A 118 -0.86 2.85 -12.37
C LYS A 118 0.35 3.35 -13.18
N ALA A 119 0.84 4.54 -12.90
CA ALA A 119 2.01 5.09 -13.57
C ALA A 119 3.21 4.14 -13.46
N PHE A 120 3.48 3.61 -12.27
CA PHE A 120 4.61 2.73 -12.05
C PHE A 120 4.42 1.35 -12.69
N PHE A 121 3.34 0.64 -12.38
CA PHE A 121 3.19 -0.76 -12.78
C PHE A 121 2.51 -0.97 -14.14
N THR A 122 1.64 -0.08 -14.59
CA THR A 122 0.95 -0.21 -15.87
C THR A 122 1.67 0.56 -16.98
N ASP A 123 2.06 1.81 -16.69
CA ASP A 123 2.65 2.69 -17.70
C ASP A 123 4.19 2.59 -17.70
N LEU A 124 4.80 1.92 -16.70
CA LEU A 124 6.25 1.77 -16.49
C LEU A 124 6.99 3.13 -16.39
N ALA A 125 6.30 4.15 -15.86
CA ALA A 125 6.87 5.46 -15.64
C ALA A 125 7.81 5.47 -14.41
N ASP A 126 8.80 6.34 -14.43
CA ASP A 126 9.72 6.53 -13.30
C ASP A 126 9.07 7.45 -12.26
N ILE A 127 8.53 6.89 -11.18
CA ILE A 127 7.91 7.66 -10.08
C ILE A 127 8.93 8.38 -9.18
N SER A 128 10.21 8.33 -9.48
CA SER A 128 11.22 9.23 -8.89
C SER A 128 11.38 10.55 -9.67
N ASP A 129 10.82 10.62 -10.88
CA ASP A 129 10.78 11.81 -11.70
C ASP A 129 9.71 12.78 -11.19
N ASP A 130 10.14 14.01 -10.89
CA ASP A 130 9.25 15.06 -10.38
C ASP A 130 8.12 15.37 -11.35
N GLN A 131 8.40 15.40 -12.66
CA GLN A 131 7.40 15.75 -13.65
C GLN A 131 6.28 14.72 -13.73
N ILE A 132 6.59 13.43 -13.56
CA ILE A 132 5.57 12.36 -13.50
C ILE A 132 4.64 12.58 -12.32
N LEU A 133 5.20 12.89 -11.13
CA LEU A 133 4.39 13.13 -9.92
C LEU A 133 3.60 14.44 -10.01
N ILE A 134 4.18 15.50 -10.57
CA ILE A 134 3.51 16.79 -10.80
C ILE A 134 2.33 16.62 -11.76
N ASN A 135 2.49 15.87 -12.86
CA ASN A 135 1.40 15.60 -13.79
C ASN A 135 0.24 14.81 -13.12
N ILE A 136 0.56 13.92 -12.19
CA ILE A 136 -0.46 13.23 -11.39
C ILE A 136 -1.20 14.21 -10.48
N ALA A 137 -0.47 15.11 -9.80
CA ALA A 137 -1.06 16.12 -8.93
C ALA A 137 -1.95 17.09 -9.73
N GLU A 138 -1.51 17.53 -10.91
CA GLU A 138 -2.28 18.38 -11.83
C GLU A 138 -3.59 17.70 -12.26
N LYS A 139 -3.52 16.44 -12.66
CA LYS A 139 -4.70 15.65 -13.03
C LYS A 139 -5.74 15.55 -11.91
N LEU A 140 -5.29 15.64 -10.67
CA LEU A 140 -6.13 15.56 -9.47
C LEU A 140 -6.51 16.92 -8.89
N ASP A 141 -6.26 18.01 -9.62
CA ASP A 141 -6.56 19.39 -9.18
C ASP A 141 -5.94 19.73 -7.80
N MET A 142 -4.71 19.27 -7.54
CA MET A 142 -3.95 19.63 -6.34
C MET A 142 -3.24 20.98 -6.51
N ASP A 143 -2.87 21.61 -5.41
CA ASP A 143 -1.96 22.78 -5.44
C ASP A 143 -0.56 22.33 -5.92
N ILE A 144 -0.23 22.67 -7.17
CA ILE A 144 0.98 22.20 -7.85
C ILE A 144 2.26 22.76 -7.21
N GLU A 145 2.27 24.02 -6.79
CA GLU A 145 3.45 24.64 -6.18
C GLU A 145 3.72 23.99 -4.82
N ALA A 146 2.71 23.87 -3.97
CA ALA A 146 2.84 23.23 -2.67
C ALA A 146 3.15 21.74 -2.80
N PHE A 147 2.58 21.03 -3.78
CA PHE A 147 2.89 19.63 -4.05
C PHE A 147 4.36 19.46 -4.48
N ALA A 148 4.85 20.29 -5.40
CA ALA A 148 6.23 20.24 -5.87
C ALA A 148 7.24 20.48 -4.72
N GLU A 149 6.95 21.40 -3.80
CA GLU A 149 7.73 21.57 -2.58
C GLU A 149 7.67 20.33 -1.67
N SER A 150 6.48 19.73 -1.53
CA SER A 150 6.26 18.56 -0.68
C SER A 150 7.10 17.37 -1.11
N ILE A 151 7.16 17.05 -2.41
CA ILE A 151 7.95 15.90 -2.90
C ILE A 151 9.46 16.09 -2.76
N GLN A 152 9.95 17.33 -2.57
CA GLN A 152 11.35 17.65 -2.29
C GLN A 152 11.66 17.70 -0.78
N ASN A 153 10.64 17.71 0.06
CA ASN A 153 10.81 17.86 1.51
C ASN A 153 11.26 16.54 2.16
N ASP A 154 12.57 16.40 2.37
CA ASP A 154 13.19 15.19 2.96
C ASP A 154 12.92 15.03 4.47
N LEU A 155 12.35 16.02 5.15
CA LEU A 155 11.88 15.87 6.53
C LEU A 155 10.80 14.78 6.64
N GLN A 156 10.03 14.55 5.58
CA GLN A 156 9.04 13.48 5.53
C GLN A 156 9.67 12.08 5.52
N ASP A 157 10.93 11.95 5.14
CA ASP A 157 11.67 10.69 5.20
C ASP A 157 11.83 10.18 6.64
N GLN A 158 11.82 11.10 7.62
CA GLN A 158 11.83 10.72 9.04
C GLN A 158 10.51 10.05 9.44
N ILE A 159 9.38 10.50 8.88
CA ILE A 159 8.06 9.87 9.10
C ILE A 159 8.03 8.49 8.44
N ILE A 160 8.52 8.39 7.19
CA ILE A 160 8.63 7.10 6.48
C ILE A 160 9.50 6.12 7.28
N LYS A 161 10.63 6.59 7.80
CA LYS A 161 11.53 5.78 8.63
C LYS A 161 10.84 5.34 9.93
N SER A 162 10.15 6.26 10.61
CA SER A 162 9.38 5.97 11.82
C SER A 162 8.28 4.92 11.56
N ASN A 163 7.57 5.01 10.42
CA ASN A 163 6.61 4.00 10.01
C ASN A 163 7.26 2.63 9.78
N CYS A 164 8.48 2.59 9.21
CA CYS A 164 9.23 1.34 9.05
C CYS A 164 9.61 0.73 10.41
N GLU A 165 10.08 1.55 11.36
CA GLU A 165 10.44 1.12 12.71
C GLU A 165 9.20 0.62 13.48
N GLU A 166 8.08 1.34 13.38
CA GLU A 166 6.79 0.95 13.95
C GLU A 166 6.30 -0.39 13.40
N LEU A 167 6.33 -0.56 12.06
CA LEU A 167 5.99 -1.82 11.40
C LEU A 167 6.80 -2.98 11.98
N ILE A 168 8.12 -2.82 12.06
CA ILE A 168 9.03 -3.84 12.58
C ILE A 168 8.74 -4.15 14.05
N SER A 169 8.48 -3.13 14.87
CA SER A 169 8.15 -3.31 16.29
C SER A 169 6.87 -4.11 16.51
N LYS A 170 5.94 -4.04 15.56
CA LYS A 170 4.69 -4.83 15.54
C LYS A 170 4.87 -6.25 14.98
N GLY A 171 6.10 -6.63 14.57
CA GLY A 171 6.39 -7.92 13.96
C GLY A 171 6.20 -7.95 12.43
N GLY A 172 5.95 -6.81 11.80
CA GLY A 172 5.84 -6.71 10.34
C GLY A 172 7.22 -6.70 9.67
N TYR A 173 7.25 -7.06 8.39
CA TYR A 173 8.50 -7.25 7.67
C TYR A 173 8.43 -6.94 6.17
N GLY A 174 7.36 -6.35 5.70
CA GLY A 174 7.17 -6.05 4.28
C GLY A 174 5.87 -5.33 3.97
N SER A 175 5.55 -5.21 2.69
CA SER A 175 4.38 -4.52 2.14
C SER A 175 3.61 -5.43 1.17
N PRO A 176 2.27 -5.36 1.10
CA PRO A 176 1.41 -4.61 2.01
C PRO A 176 1.31 -5.29 3.40
N THR A 177 1.24 -4.49 4.44
CA THR A 177 0.88 -4.98 5.77
C THR A 177 -0.28 -4.14 6.32
N MET A 178 -1.29 -4.79 6.87
CA MET A 178 -2.44 -4.17 7.52
C MET A 178 -2.44 -4.52 9.01
N VAL A 179 -2.85 -3.56 9.85
CA VAL A 179 -3.06 -3.82 11.28
C VAL A 179 -4.46 -3.36 11.67
N VAL A 180 -5.22 -4.26 12.28
CA VAL A 180 -6.58 -4.02 12.81
C VAL A 180 -6.60 -4.48 14.26
N ASP A 181 -6.92 -3.58 15.16
CA ASP A 181 -7.02 -3.88 16.62
C ASP A 181 -5.84 -4.74 17.13
N LYS A 182 -4.60 -4.32 16.80
CA LYS A 182 -3.31 -4.99 17.11
C LYS A 182 -3.04 -6.31 16.38
N GLN A 183 -3.95 -6.79 15.54
CA GLN A 183 -3.74 -7.98 14.70
C GLN A 183 -3.07 -7.57 13.39
N LEU A 184 -1.94 -8.21 13.07
CA LEU A 184 -1.16 -7.93 11.88
C LEU A 184 -1.47 -8.93 10.77
N PHE A 185 -1.66 -8.42 9.55
CA PHE A 185 -1.93 -9.19 8.33
C PHE A 185 -0.95 -8.76 7.23
N PHE A 186 -0.13 -9.69 6.77
CA PHE A 186 0.84 -9.43 5.71
C PHE A 186 0.42 -10.10 4.40
N GLY A 187 0.36 -9.31 3.34
CA GLY A 187 0.07 -9.78 1.97
C GLY A 187 -1.31 -9.38 1.46
N ASN A 188 -1.43 -9.30 0.13
CA ASN A 188 -2.69 -8.97 -0.54
C ASN A 188 -3.77 -10.06 -0.35
N ASP A 189 -3.35 -11.28 -0.13
CA ASP A 189 -4.19 -12.47 0.02
C ASP A 189 -4.87 -12.57 1.40
N ARG A 190 -4.58 -11.65 2.32
CA ARG A 190 -5.14 -11.60 3.68
C ARG A 190 -6.38 -10.72 3.82
N MET A 191 -6.91 -10.13 2.76
CA MET A 191 -8.04 -9.18 2.83
C MET A 191 -9.28 -9.75 3.51
N ASN A 192 -9.59 -11.03 3.31
CA ASN A 192 -10.72 -11.67 3.99
C ASN A 192 -10.51 -11.74 5.52
N LEU A 193 -9.26 -11.96 5.96
CA LEU A 193 -8.92 -11.95 7.39
C LEU A 193 -8.93 -10.54 7.98
N VAL A 194 -8.51 -9.54 7.20
CA VAL A 194 -8.62 -8.11 7.57
C VAL A 194 -10.09 -7.75 7.78
N GLU A 195 -10.96 -8.11 6.85
CA GLU A 195 -12.40 -7.87 6.96
C GLU A 195 -13.00 -8.57 8.18
N PHE A 196 -12.64 -9.82 8.40
CA PHE A 196 -13.07 -10.56 9.60
C PHE A 196 -12.63 -9.87 10.90
N ALA A 197 -11.38 -9.39 10.96
CA ALA A 197 -10.86 -8.68 12.13
C ALA A 197 -11.59 -7.33 12.35
N ILE A 198 -11.95 -6.61 11.28
CA ILE A 198 -12.79 -5.41 11.36
C ILE A 198 -14.15 -5.76 11.97
N GLY A 199 -14.77 -6.85 11.51
CA GLY A 199 -16.04 -7.35 12.09
C GLY A 199 -15.93 -7.64 13.57
N GLN A 200 -14.90 -8.37 13.98
CA GLN A 200 -14.66 -8.67 15.38
C GLN A 200 -14.46 -7.40 16.23
N ALA A 201 -13.63 -6.45 15.74
CA ALA A 201 -13.33 -5.21 16.45
C ALA A 201 -14.54 -4.27 16.57
N SER A 202 -15.45 -4.31 15.59
CA SER A 202 -16.70 -3.52 15.60
C SER A 202 -17.84 -4.17 16.36
N GLY A 203 -17.70 -5.45 16.74
CA GLY A 203 -18.81 -6.24 17.31
C GLY A 203 -19.91 -6.56 16.31
N LYS A 204 -19.67 -6.35 15.01
CA LYS A 204 -20.62 -6.67 13.92
C LYS A 204 -20.28 -8.02 13.31
N VAL A 205 -21.30 -8.85 13.10
CA VAL A 205 -21.12 -10.09 12.31
C VAL A 205 -21.03 -9.68 10.85
N LEU A 206 -19.83 -9.74 10.28
CA LEU A 206 -19.64 -9.55 8.83
C LEU A 206 -19.77 -10.93 8.16
N VAL A 207 -20.72 -11.02 7.26
CA VAL A 207 -20.86 -12.20 6.41
C VAL A 207 -19.77 -12.13 5.33
N LEU A 208 -18.81 -13.03 5.41
CA LEU A 208 -17.72 -13.08 4.43
C LEU A 208 -18.24 -13.50 3.05
N PRO A 209 -17.65 -13.00 1.95
CA PRO A 209 -17.98 -13.45 0.62
C PRO A 209 -17.87 -15.00 0.52
N GLY A 210 -18.92 -15.66 0.05
CA GLY A 210 -19.00 -17.12 -0.03
C GLY A 210 -19.63 -17.84 1.18
N GLN A 211 -20.07 -17.11 2.21
CA GLN A 211 -20.81 -17.68 3.36
C GLN A 211 -22.34 -17.51 3.25
N HIS A 212 -22.81 -17.03 2.11
CA HIS A 212 -24.25 -16.77 1.89
C HIS A 212 -25.10 -18.04 1.62
N ASP A 213 -24.47 -19.19 1.44
CA ASP A 213 -25.12 -20.44 1.03
C ASP A 213 -25.07 -21.56 2.10
N ALA A 214 -25.00 -21.16 3.39
CA ALA A 214 -25.05 -22.11 4.50
C ALA A 214 -26.35 -22.00 5.28
#